data_2c268f227b4c0712fc4e9cd53ec49dbc
#
_entry.id   2c268f227b4c0712fc4e9cd53ec49dbc
#
_cell.length_a   1.000
_cell.length_b   1.000
_cell.length_c   1.000
_cell.angle_alpha   90.00
_cell.angle_beta   90.00
_cell.angle_gamma   90.00
#
_symmetry.space_group_name_H-M   'P 1'
#
loop_
_entity.id
_entity.type
_entity.pdbx_description
1 polymer ?
#
loop_
_entity_poly.entity_id
_entity_poly.type
_entity_poly.pdbx_seq_one_letter_code
_entity_poly.pdbx_strand_id
1 'polypeptide(L)'
;SADKMLALAPTIKESNLDTTAEIIVGLPGETYDSHLDTIRKLIDAKLDDVIIYTCMLLPGSEMATPEEQSKWKFQTKYRILPMDYAKLHSGKNICETEKVVVGSKDLSFDDYVALRMIAFTLWMTNRGLLYSALLKFLRELHIDVAGLFFQMVERRDDAPEVIKNVYESFKQATIDELYDSPEEIL
;
A
#
# COMPACT_ATOMS: atom_id res chain seq x y z
N SER A 1 -6.86 -17.45 -11.25
CA SER A 1 -5.56 -17.16 -10.65
C SER A 1 -5.07 -15.80 -11.13
N ALA A 2 -4.23 -15.12 -10.35
CA ALA A 2 -3.66 -13.83 -10.69
C ALA A 2 -2.97 -13.86 -12.07
N ASP A 3 -2.26 -14.96 -12.39
CA ASP A 3 -1.56 -15.13 -13.67
C ASP A 3 -2.51 -15.05 -14.86
N LYS A 4 -3.75 -15.60 -14.73
CA LYS A 4 -4.75 -15.49 -15.80
C LYS A 4 -5.24 -14.06 -16.00
N MET A 5 -5.36 -13.29 -14.91
CA MET A 5 -5.74 -11.88 -14.99
C MET A 5 -4.62 -11.05 -15.62
N LEU A 6 -3.38 -11.27 -15.20
CA LEU A 6 -2.21 -10.59 -15.77
C LEU A 6 -2.03 -10.89 -17.27
N ALA A 7 -2.34 -12.11 -17.70
CA ALA A 7 -2.29 -12.50 -19.11
C ALA A 7 -3.34 -11.77 -19.98
N LEU A 8 -4.40 -11.21 -19.39
CA LEU A 8 -5.41 -10.42 -20.11
C LEU A 8 -5.01 -8.94 -20.28
N ALA A 9 -4.06 -8.44 -19.52
CA ALA A 9 -3.67 -7.03 -19.56
C ALA A 9 -3.33 -6.50 -20.98
N PRO A 10 -2.57 -7.23 -21.83
CA PRO A 10 -2.30 -6.78 -23.19
C PRO A 10 -3.58 -6.63 -24.04
N THR A 11 -4.49 -7.60 -23.96
CA THR A 11 -5.77 -7.59 -24.72
C THR A 11 -6.67 -6.42 -24.30
N ILE A 12 -6.70 -6.11 -22.99
CA ILE A 12 -7.46 -4.97 -22.47
C ILE A 12 -6.87 -3.66 -22.98
N LYS A 13 -5.54 -3.54 -23.01
CA LYS A 13 -4.86 -2.36 -23.57
C LYS A 13 -5.10 -2.16 -25.06
N GLU A 14 -5.15 -3.22 -25.84
CA GLU A 14 -5.51 -3.14 -27.26
C GLU A 14 -6.91 -2.57 -27.46
N SER A 15 -7.77 -2.69 -26.45
CA SER A 15 -9.14 -2.14 -26.45
C SER A 15 -9.20 -0.67 -25.97
N ASN A 16 -8.08 -0.01 -25.72
CA ASN A 16 -7.96 1.36 -25.16
C ASN A 16 -8.72 1.52 -23.83
N LEU A 17 -8.72 0.49 -22.99
CA LEU A 17 -9.28 0.53 -21.65
C LEU A 17 -8.15 0.69 -20.63
N ASP A 18 -8.35 1.57 -19.67
CA ASP A 18 -7.45 1.71 -18.52
C ASP A 18 -7.54 0.48 -17.61
N THR A 19 -6.40 0.10 -17.07
CA THR A 19 -6.26 -1.07 -16.21
C THR A 19 -5.78 -0.65 -14.82
N THR A 20 -6.50 -1.06 -13.78
CA THR A 20 -6.13 -0.82 -12.39
C THR A 20 -6.03 -2.17 -11.67
N ALA A 21 -4.98 -2.34 -10.87
CA ALA A 21 -4.89 -3.42 -9.89
C ALA A 21 -4.95 -2.85 -8.48
N GLU A 22 -5.72 -3.52 -7.65
CA GLU A 22 -5.79 -3.24 -6.22
C GLU A 22 -5.21 -4.42 -5.46
N ILE A 23 -4.24 -4.16 -4.59
CA ILE A 23 -3.61 -5.17 -3.74
C ILE A 23 -3.63 -4.71 -2.28
N ILE A 24 -3.53 -5.67 -1.37
CA ILE A 24 -3.65 -5.43 0.06
C ILE A 24 -2.39 -5.92 0.75
N VAL A 25 -1.73 -5.06 1.53
CA VAL A 25 -0.60 -5.41 2.39
C VAL A 25 -1.08 -5.89 3.75
N GLY A 26 -0.46 -6.95 4.28
CA GLY A 26 -0.75 -7.52 5.60
C GLY A 26 -1.73 -8.70 5.57
N LEU A 27 -1.95 -9.33 4.42
CA LEU A 27 -2.74 -10.55 4.31
C LEU A 27 -2.04 -11.76 4.97
N PRO A 28 -2.80 -12.79 5.39
CA PRO A 28 -2.26 -14.02 5.97
C PRO A 28 -1.19 -14.68 5.08
N GLY A 29 -0.01 -14.95 5.64
CA GLY A 29 1.09 -15.62 4.93
C GLY A 29 1.87 -14.74 3.96
N GLU A 30 1.55 -13.46 3.89
CA GLU A 30 2.32 -12.51 3.10
C GLU A 30 3.65 -12.19 3.78
N THR A 31 4.71 -12.10 2.98
CA THR A 31 6.04 -11.63 3.39
C THR A 31 6.38 -10.36 2.62
N TYR A 32 7.38 -9.62 3.09
CA TYR A 32 7.92 -8.46 2.37
C TYR A 32 8.26 -8.80 0.91
N ASP A 33 9.03 -9.86 0.69
CA ASP A 33 9.47 -10.28 -0.64
C ASP A 33 8.31 -10.71 -1.54
N SER A 34 7.31 -11.42 -0.98
CA SER A 34 6.15 -11.87 -1.77
C SER A 34 5.29 -10.68 -2.23
N HIS A 35 5.21 -9.63 -1.41
CA HIS A 35 4.50 -8.40 -1.78
C HIS A 35 5.25 -7.64 -2.88
N LEU A 36 6.60 -7.51 -2.77
CA LEU A 36 7.44 -6.91 -3.82
C LEU A 36 7.33 -7.67 -5.15
N ASP A 37 7.32 -9.01 -5.10
CA ASP A 37 7.15 -9.85 -6.29
C ASP A 37 5.78 -9.60 -6.95
N THR A 38 4.73 -9.44 -6.15
CA THR A 38 3.39 -9.09 -6.64
C THR A 38 3.40 -7.72 -7.33
N ILE A 39 3.98 -6.69 -6.70
CA ILE A 39 4.12 -5.35 -7.30
C ILE A 39 4.89 -5.43 -8.62
N ARG A 40 6.01 -6.15 -8.64
CA ARG A 40 6.83 -6.33 -9.85
C ARG A 40 6.01 -6.91 -10.99
N LYS A 41 5.28 -7.99 -10.76
CA LYS A 41 4.43 -8.64 -11.76
C LYS A 41 3.38 -7.69 -12.34
N LEU A 42 2.77 -6.85 -11.50
CA LEU A 42 1.78 -5.86 -11.93
C LEU A 42 2.41 -4.76 -12.81
N ILE A 43 3.58 -4.26 -12.42
CA ILE A 43 4.32 -3.24 -13.18
C ILE A 43 4.81 -3.82 -14.53
N ASP A 44 5.31 -5.05 -14.55
CA ASP A 44 5.78 -5.74 -15.75
C ASP A 44 4.62 -6.07 -16.70
N ALA A 45 3.43 -6.34 -16.17
CA ALA A 45 2.20 -6.46 -16.96
C ALA A 45 1.73 -5.12 -17.55
N LYS A 46 2.40 -4.02 -17.23
CA LYS A 46 2.14 -2.65 -17.74
C LYS A 46 0.73 -2.15 -17.40
N LEU A 47 0.22 -2.50 -16.24
CA LEU A 47 -1.02 -1.91 -15.75
C LEU A 47 -0.86 -0.40 -15.58
N ASP A 48 -1.95 0.34 -15.81
CA ASP A 48 -1.92 1.80 -15.80
C ASP A 48 -1.88 2.35 -14.38
N ASP A 49 -2.52 1.65 -13.43
CA ASP A 49 -2.48 2.00 -12.01
C ASP A 49 -2.34 0.77 -11.12
N VAL A 50 -1.61 0.93 -10.02
CA VAL A 50 -1.49 -0.08 -8.95
C VAL A 50 -1.76 0.62 -7.61
N ILE A 51 -2.86 0.25 -6.97
CA ILE A 51 -3.28 0.81 -5.68
C ILE A 51 -2.99 -0.22 -4.58
N ILE A 52 -2.33 0.23 -3.53
CA ILE A 52 -1.96 -0.63 -2.40
C ILE A 52 -2.71 -0.17 -1.16
N TYR A 53 -3.56 -1.04 -0.64
CA TYR A 53 -4.31 -0.83 0.59
C TYR A 53 -3.68 -1.57 1.77
N THR A 54 -3.93 -1.08 2.98
CA THR A 54 -3.62 -1.82 4.21
C THR A 54 -4.75 -2.78 4.53
N CYS A 55 -4.43 -3.98 4.98
CA CYS A 55 -5.41 -4.97 5.41
C CYS A 55 -6.21 -4.48 6.61
N MET A 56 -7.53 -4.44 6.48
CA MET A 56 -8.46 -4.10 7.56
C MET A 56 -9.10 -5.37 8.13
N LEU A 57 -9.21 -5.44 9.45
CA LEU A 57 -9.98 -6.47 10.14
C LEU A 57 -11.44 -6.01 10.27
N LEU A 58 -12.24 -6.31 9.27
CA LEU A 58 -13.65 -5.96 9.25
C LEU A 58 -14.42 -6.80 10.29
N PRO A 59 -15.24 -6.17 11.16
CA PRO A 59 -16.06 -6.90 12.12
C PRO A 59 -16.95 -7.95 11.42
N GLY A 60 -16.93 -9.17 11.92
CA GLY A 60 -17.68 -10.31 11.36
C GLY A 60 -16.99 -11.06 10.22
N SER A 61 -15.81 -10.60 9.76
CA SER A 61 -14.99 -11.37 8.82
C SER A 61 -14.25 -12.53 9.54
N GLU A 62 -13.90 -13.57 8.79
CA GLU A 62 -13.11 -14.70 9.29
C GLU A 62 -11.77 -14.24 9.89
N MET A 63 -11.07 -13.33 9.21
CA MET A 63 -9.79 -12.78 9.66
C MET A 63 -9.89 -12.00 10.98
N ALA A 64 -11.05 -11.44 11.30
CA ALA A 64 -11.27 -10.71 12.55
C ALA A 64 -11.55 -11.63 13.75
N THR A 65 -11.69 -12.94 13.56
CA THR A 65 -11.88 -13.89 14.68
C THR A 65 -10.64 -13.99 15.55
N PRO A 66 -10.77 -14.20 16.86
CA PRO A 66 -9.63 -14.40 17.76
C PRO A 66 -8.72 -15.54 17.34
N GLU A 67 -9.29 -16.60 16.78
CA GLU A 67 -8.60 -17.80 16.29
C GLU A 67 -7.65 -17.44 15.13
N GLU A 68 -8.14 -16.76 14.11
CA GLU A 68 -7.33 -16.36 12.95
C GLU A 68 -6.30 -15.29 13.34
N GLN A 69 -6.66 -14.30 14.17
CA GLN A 69 -5.69 -13.33 14.68
C GLN A 69 -4.55 -14.01 15.46
N SER A 70 -4.84 -15.00 16.29
CA SER A 70 -3.85 -15.76 17.04
C SER A 70 -2.99 -16.64 16.12
N LYS A 71 -3.58 -17.34 15.17
CA LYS A 71 -2.91 -18.23 14.20
C LYS A 71 -1.88 -17.47 13.36
N TRP A 72 -2.21 -16.29 12.92
CA TRP A 72 -1.34 -15.44 12.10
C TRP A 72 -0.49 -14.47 12.92
N LYS A 73 -0.72 -14.39 14.24
CA LYS A 73 -0.05 -13.46 15.16
C LYS A 73 -0.15 -12.02 14.65
N PHE A 74 -1.35 -11.62 14.24
CA PHE A 74 -1.56 -10.26 13.75
C PHE A 74 -1.21 -9.23 14.81
N GLN A 75 -0.37 -8.28 14.42
CA GLN A 75 -0.15 -7.02 15.11
C GLN A 75 -1.12 -6.01 14.51
N THR A 76 -1.96 -5.43 15.34
CA THR A 76 -3.02 -4.54 14.86
C THR A 76 -2.94 -3.19 15.54
N LYS A 77 -3.31 -2.17 14.80
CA LYS A 77 -3.47 -0.78 15.28
C LYS A 77 -4.80 -0.24 14.81
N TYR A 78 -5.18 0.91 15.34
CA TYR A 78 -6.35 1.66 14.89
C TYR A 78 -5.89 2.93 14.21
N ARG A 79 -6.64 3.37 13.21
CA ARG A 79 -6.45 4.68 12.59
C ARG A 79 -7.81 5.30 12.24
N ILE A 80 -7.81 6.59 12.02
CA ILE A 80 -9.01 7.32 11.58
C ILE A 80 -9.30 6.92 10.12
N LEU A 81 -10.55 6.58 9.85
CA LEU A 81 -11.00 6.39 8.48
C LEU A 81 -11.03 7.75 7.77
N PRO A 82 -10.26 7.94 6.69
CA PRO A 82 -10.17 9.25 6.03
C PRO A 82 -11.54 9.76 5.58
N MET A 83 -11.84 11.03 5.89
CA MET A 83 -13.07 11.75 5.55
C MET A 83 -14.34 11.31 6.30
N ASP A 84 -14.27 10.33 7.19
CA ASP A 84 -15.43 9.85 7.98
C ASP A 84 -15.42 10.42 9.41
N TYR A 85 -15.53 11.73 9.48
CA TYR A 85 -15.67 12.45 10.73
C TYR A 85 -16.79 13.50 10.63
N ALA A 86 -17.48 13.74 11.72
CA ALA A 86 -18.53 14.74 11.79
C ALA A 86 -18.61 15.39 13.17
N LYS A 87 -19.19 16.58 13.22
CA LYS A 87 -19.58 17.24 14.46
C LYS A 87 -21.09 17.19 14.60
N LEU A 88 -21.57 16.55 15.66
CA LEU A 88 -22.99 16.50 15.95
C LEU A 88 -23.55 17.87 16.43
N HIS A 89 -24.86 18.08 16.32
CA HIS A 89 -25.51 19.28 16.86
C HIS A 89 -25.29 19.46 18.37
N SER A 90 -25.05 18.36 19.10
CA SER A 90 -24.67 18.38 20.52
C SER A 90 -23.28 18.95 20.79
N GLY A 91 -22.50 19.24 19.73
CA GLY A 91 -21.12 19.67 19.84
C GLY A 91 -20.11 18.51 19.94
N LYS A 92 -20.57 17.25 20.04
CA LYS A 92 -19.71 16.07 20.10
C LYS A 92 -19.09 15.81 18.72
N ASN A 93 -17.76 15.63 18.68
CA ASN A 93 -17.08 15.10 17.50
C ASN A 93 -17.26 13.59 17.46
N ILE A 94 -17.44 13.06 16.27
CA ILE A 94 -17.42 11.63 15.96
C ILE A 94 -16.46 11.41 14.80
N CYS A 95 -15.72 10.33 14.85
CA CYS A 95 -14.93 9.82 13.71
C CYS A 95 -15.06 8.31 13.66
N GLU A 96 -15.04 7.78 12.46
CA GLU A 96 -14.94 6.34 12.27
C GLU A 96 -13.48 5.91 12.31
N THR A 97 -13.26 4.76 12.91
CA THR A 97 -11.93 4.16 13.02
C THR A 97 -11.92 2.79 12.38
N GLU A 98 -10.80 2.44 11.79
CA GLU A 98 -10.57 1.10 11.25
C GLU A 98 -9.45 0.40 12.01
N LYS A 99 -9.62 -0.91 12.24
CA LYS A 99 -8.58 -1.78 12.81
C LYS A 99 -7.77 -2.36 11.66
N VAL A 100 -6.49 -2.01 11.59
CA VAL A 100 -5.58 -2.41 10.50
C VAL A 100 -4.52 -3.39 10.98
N VAL A 101 -4.10 -4.29 10.08
CA VAL A 101 -2.98 -5.20 10.30
C VAL A 101 -1.69 -4.48 9.92
N VAL A 102 -0.81 -4.32 10.89
CA VAL A 102 0.50 -3.66 10.72
C VAL A 102 1.68 -4.63 10.88
N GLY A 103 1.38 -5.90 11.08
CA GLY A 103 2.36 -6.97 11.15
C GLY A 103 1.71 -8.32 11.38
N SER A 104 2.46 -9.38 11.14
CA SER A 104 2.05 -10.78 11.36
C SER A 104 3.27 -11.62 11.73
N LYS A 105 3.08 -12.96 11.83
CA LYS A 105 4.21 -13.88 12.03
C LYS A 105 5.20 -13.90 10.84
N ASP A 106 4.75 -13.44 9.65
CA ASP A 106 5.50 -13.53 8.39
C ASP A 106 5.89 -12.14 7.85
N LEU A 107 5.33 -11.07 8.43
CA LEU A 107 5.57 -9.66 8.06
C LEU A 107 5.81 -8.84 9.33
N SER A 108 6.97 -8.22 9.47
CA SER A 108 7.28 -7.34 10.61
C SER A 108 6.62 -5.96 10.46
N PHE A 109 6.57 -5.18 11.55
CA PHE A 109 6.13 -3.78 11.51
C PHE A 109 7.04 -2.92 10.62
N ASP A 110 8.35 -3.17 10.66
CA ASP A 110 9.30 -2.45 9.80
C ASP A 110 9.08 -2.77 8.32
N ASP A 111 8.76 -4.02 7.98
CA ASP A 111 8.36 -4.42 6.62
C ASP A 111 7.08 -3.70 6.19
N TYR A 112 6.08 -3.62 7.08
CA TYR A 112 4.85 -2.87 6.81
C TYR A 112 5.17 -1.41 6.46
N VAL A 113 5.98 -0.73 7.28
CA VAL A 113 6.38 0.66 7.03
C VAL A 113 7.14 0.79 5.70
N ALA A 114 8.04 -0.13 5.41
CA ALA A 114 8.78 -0.14 4.14
C ALA A 114 7.85 -0.32 2.93
N LEU A 115 6.87 -1.24 3.01
CA LEU A 115 5.87 -1.43 1.96
C LEU A 115 4.96 -0.20 1.79
N ARG A 116 4.62 0.50 2.87
CA ARG A 116 3.90 1.78 2.81
C ARG A 116 4.70 2.85 2.05
N MET A 117 6.02 2.90 2.24
CA MET A 117 6.89 3.82 1.49
C MET A 117 6.97 3.46 0.01
N ILE A 118 6.97 2.17 -0.35
CA ILE A 118 6.89 1.73 -1.74
C ILE A 118 5.53 2.11 -2.34
N ALA A 119 4.43 1.89 -1.61
CA ALA A 119 3.09 2.30 -2.02
C ALA A 119 3.01 3.80 -2.30
N PHE A 120 3.61 4.62 -1.44
CA PHE A 120 3.73 6.07 -1.62
C PHE A 120 4.52 6.44 -2.87
N THR A 121 5.65 5.77 -3.11
CA THR A 121 6.47 5.99 -4.31
C THR A 121 5.68 5.67 -5.58
N LEU A 122 4.98 4.54 -5.60
CA LEU A 122 4.12 4.16 -6.72
C LEU A 122 2.98 5.17 -6.91
N TRP A 123 2.35 5.61 -5.83
CA TRP A 123 1.30 6.61 -5.90
C TRP A 123 1.81 7.92 -6.53
N MET A 124 2.99 8.38 -6.14
CA MET A 124 3.59 9.60 -6.69
C MET A 124 4.04 9.48 -8.14
N THR A 125 4.48 8.30 -8.58
CA THR A 125 5.18 8.13 -9.86
C THR A 125 4.34 7.41 -10.92
N ASN A 126 3.46 6.51 -10.54
CA ASN A 126 2.68 5.70 -11.48
C ASN A 126 1.22 6.13 -11.59
N ARG A 127 0.63 6.64 -10.50
CA ARG A 127 -0.78 7.03 -10.48
C ARG A 127 -1.04 8.27 -11.32
N GLY A 128 -2.18 8.26 -12.02
CA GLY A 128 -2.62 9.40 -12.82
C GLY A 128 -1.81 9.65 -14.10
N LEU A 129 -0.97 8.69 -14.49
CA LEU A 129 -0.19 8.70 -15.74
C LEU A 129 0.77 9.89 -15.88
N LEU A 130 1.07 10.60 -14.79
CA LEU A 130 1.91 11.81 -14.82
C LEU A 130 3.29 11.55 -15.47
N TYR A 131 3.88 10.38 -15.21
CA TYR A 131 5.18 9.98 -15.76
C TYR A 131 5.07 8.88 -16.82
N SER A 132 3.89 8.65 -17.39
CA SER A 132 3.65 7.55 -18.35
C SER A 132 4.60 7.54 -19.53
N ALA A 133 4.88 8.72 -20.11
CA ALA A 133 5.83 8.85 -21.23
C ALA A 133 7.27 8.48 -20.81
N LEU A 134 7.71 8.92 -19.63
CA LEU A 134 9.01 8.55 -19.07
C LEU A 134 9.11 7.05 -18.81
N LEU A 135 8.10 6.48 -18.15
CA LEU A 135 8.08 5.04 -17.83
C LEU A 135 8.06 4.18 -19.11
N LYS A 136 7.33 4.62 -20.14
CA LYS A 136 7.35 3.99 -21.46
C LYS A 136 8.77 4.03 -22.06
N PHE A 137 9.40 5.18 -22.06
CA PHE A 137 10.77 5.35 -22.57
C PHE A 137 11.78 4.47 -21.83
N LEU A 138 11.70 4.42 -20.49
CA LEU A 138 12.57 3.55 -19.68
C LEU A 138 12.38 2.08 -20.04
N ARG A 139 11.15 1.63 -20.27
CA ARG A 139 10.86 0.25 -20.72
C ARG A 139 11.41 -0.04 -22.12
N GLU A 140 11.36 0.93 -23.04
CA GLU A 140 11.98 0.80 -24.37
C GLU A 140 13.50 0.65 -24.29
N LEU A 141 14.13 1.23 -23.26
CA LEU A 141 15.54 1.06 -22.94
C LEU A 141 15.84 -0.23 -22.13
N HIS A 142 14.84 -1.10 -21.93
CA HIS A 142 14.96 -2.33 -21.13
C HIS A 142 15.38 -2.09 -19.67
N ILE A 143 15.04 -0.93 -19.10
CA ILE A 143 15.29 -0.62 -17.69
C ILE A 143 14.20 -1.30 -16.83
N ASP A 144 14.64 -1.96 -15.75
CA ASP A 144 13.76 -2.55 -14.73
C ASP A 144 13.02 -1.42 -13.95
N VAL A 145 11.81 -1.10 -14.40
CA VAL A 145 11.01 -0.02 -13.81
C VAL A 145 10.57 -0.37 -12.38
N ALA A 146 10.23 -1.63 -12.09
CA ALA A 146 9.87 -2.04 -10.75
C ALA A 146 11.08 -1.92 -9.80
N GLY A 147 12.24 -2.42 -10.25
CA GLY A 147 13.49 -2.27 -9.51
C GLY A 147 13.88 -0.81 -9.29
N LEU A 148 13.61 0.08 -10.25
CA LEU A 148 13.83 1.52 -10.07
C LEU A 148 13.00 2.07 -8.90
N PHE A 149 11.72 1.74 -8.81
CA PHE A 149 10.87 2.20 -7.70
C PHE A 149 11.34 1.66 -6.35
N PHE A 150 11.77 0.40 -6.29
CA PHE A 150 12.30 -0.18 -5.06
C PHE A 150 13.61 0.51 -4.65
N GLN A 151 14.52 0.76 -5.60
CA GLN A 151 15.76 1.49 -5.34
C GLN A 151 15.53 2.94 -4.89
N MET A 152 14.48 3.61 -5.37
CA MET A 152 14.13 4.96 -4.88
C MET A 152 13.86 4.95 -3.37
N VAL A 153 13.22 3.91 -2.84
CA VAL A 153 12.96 3.75 -1.41
C VAL A 153 14.21 3.30 -0.66
N GLU A 154 14.94 2.30 -1.17
CA GLU A 154 16.15 1.76 -0.53
C GLU A 154 17.27 2.79 -0.44
N ARG A 155 17.45 3.59 -1.48
CA ARG A 155 18.52 4.59 -1.59
C ARG A 155 18.04 6.02 -1.32
N ARG A 156 16.89 6.18 -0.65
CA ARG A 156 16.33 7.51 -0.33
C ARG A 156 17.32 8.41 0.42
N ASP A 157 18.21 7.81 1.22
CA ASP A 157 19.21 8.55 1.98
C ASP A 157 20.33 9.14 1.10
N ASP A 158 20.48 8.68 -0.13
CA ASP A 158 21.37 9.24 -1.14
C ASP A 158 20.71 10.39 -1.94
N ALA A 159 19.40 10.58 -1.77
CA ALA A 159 18.63 11.59 -2.52
C ALA A 159 18.91 13.04 -2.04
N PRO A 160 18.57 14.05 -2.84
CA PRO A 160 18.58 15.44 -2.36
C PRO A 160 17.72 15.63 -1.10
N GLU A 161 18.12 16.56 -0.24
CA GLU A 161 17.52 16.79 1.09
C GLU A 161 16.00 16.96 1.03
N VAL A 162 15.47 17.64 0.01
CA VAL A 162 14.02 17.82 -0.19
C VAL A 162 13.30 16.47 -0.34
N ILE A 163 13.90 15.53 -1.09
CA ILE A 163 13.33 14.21 -1.30
C ILE A 163 13.42 13.36 -0.02
N LYS A 164 14.55 13.42 0.69
CA LYS A 164 14.69 12.77 2.01
C LYS A 164 13.59 13.22 2.95
N ASN A 165 13.40 14.52 3.06
CA ASN A 165 12.39 15.12 3.94
C ASN A 165 10.97 14.67 3.58
N VAL A 166 10.65 14.49 2.30
CA VAL A 166 9.36 13.94 1.86
C VAL A 166 9.18 12.51 2.34
N TYR A 167 10.19 11.64 2.16
CA TYR A 167 10.12 10.26 2.61
C TYR A 167 10.05 10.14 4.14
N GLU A 168 10.86 10.89 4.87
CA GLU A 168 10.83 10.88 6.34
C GLU A 168 9.50 11.42 6.89
N SER A 169 8.97 12.49 6.30
CA SER A 169 7.66 13.02 6.68
C SER A 169 6.54 12.01 6.44
N PHE A 170 6.57 11.30 5.31
CA PHE A 170 5.58 10.26 5.02
C PHE A 170 5.73 9.06 5.97
N LYS A 171 6.97 8.61 6.23
CA LYS A 171 7.25 7.54 7.19
C LYS A 171 6.72 7.90 8.57
N GLN A 172 7.03 9.09 9.06
CA GLN A 172 6.56 9.56 10.36
C GLN A 172 5.04 9.64 10.41
N ALA A 173 4.40 10.21 9.38
CA ALA A 173 2.94 10.27 9.29
C ALA A 173 2.29 8.88 9.28
N THR A 174 2.92 7.91 8.59
CA THR A 174 2.46 6.50 8.59
C THR A 174 2.49 5.87 9.98
N ILE A 175 3.45 6.25 10.82
CA ILE A 175 3.56 5.76 12.20
C ILE A 175 2.59 6.52 13.11
N ASP A 176 2.53 7.84 12.98
CA ASP A 176 1.73 8.71 13.84
C ASP A 176 0.21 8.55 13.63
N GLU A 177 -0.22 8.00 12.48
CA GLU A 177 -1.64 7.69 12.24
C GLU A 177 -2.14 6.46 13.01
N LEU A 178 -1.24 5.71 13.67
CA LEU A 178 -1.53 4.41 14.28
C LEU A 178 -1.66 4.53 15.80
N TYR A 179 -2.82 4.14 16.32
CA TYR A 179 -3.17 4.16 17.74
C TYR A 179 -3.34 2.75 18.29
N ASP A 180 -3.14 2.57 19.59
CA ASP A 180 -3.33 1.28 20.25
C ASP A 180 -4.82 0.96 20.48
N SER A 181 -5.64 1.98 20.61
CA SER A 181 -7.08 1.83 20.80
C SER A 181 -7.88 2.95 20.13
N PRO A 182 -9.18 2.73 19.84
CA PRO A 182 -10.06 3.80 19.34
C PRO A 182 -10.23 4.96 20.31
N GLU A 183 -10.10 4.70 21.64
CA GLU A 183 -10.27 5.69 22.69
C GLU A 183 -9.14 6.74 22.68
N GLU A 184 -7.95 6.39 22.18
CA GLU A 184 -6.84 7.34 22.03
C GLU A 184 -7.08 8.36 20.91
N ILE A 185 -8.02 8.08 20.02
CA ILE A 185 -8.37 8.93 18.87
C ILE A 185 -9.42 9.98 19.25
N LEU A 186 -10.26 9.71 20.25
CA LEU A 186 -11.41 10.52 20.66
C LEU A 186 -11.08 11.45 21.83
#